data_71fdb3902e82da34cfd519661dfe4128
#
_entry.id   71fdb3902e82da34cfd519661dfe4128
#
_cell.length_a   1.000
_cell.length_b   1.000
_cell.length_c   1.000
_cell.angle_alpha   90.00
_cell.angle_beta   90.00
_cell.angle_gamma   90.00
#
_symmetry.space_group_name_H-M   'P 1'
#
loop_
_entity.id
_entity.type
_entity.pdbx_description
1 polymer ?
#
loop_
_entity_poly.entity_id
_entity_poly.type
_entity_poly.pdbx_seq_one_letter_code
_entity_poly.pdbx_strand_id
1 'polypeptide(L)'
;INPIIHDSKKRSETWRLQPDKSGISCCIGDIGTHAFDMLEYVTGMEVKELLSDLNYVYEDNIMDVDGTILIRFSDKIKGVIRASQIATGEENNFTVAIYGKKGGLKWEQQNPNYLYHLSESNPLRILKPGHDYNSNFAKISTKLPPGHPEGMFDSMANIYYGVAREI
;
A
#
# COMPACT_ATOMS: atom_id res chain seq x y z
N ILE A 1 1.07 -9.28 12.45
CA ILE A 1 -0.16 -9.38 13.30
C ILE A 1 -0.11 -8.26 14.30
N ASN A 2 -1.17 -7.47 14.37
CA ASN A 2 -1.29 -6.50 15.44
C ASN A 2 -1.73 -7.26 16.73
N PRO A 3 -0.82 -7.50 17.70
CA PRO A 3 -1.12 -8.30 18.88
C PRO A 3 -2.22 -7.66 19.76
N ILE A 4 -2.48 -6.37 19.57
CA ILE A 4 -3.53 -5.63 20.27
C ILE A 4 -4.92 -6.12 19.84
N ILE A 5 -5.08 -6.46 18.57
CA ILE A 5 -6.39 -6.84 18.01
C ILE A 5 -6.80 -8.25 18.44
N HIS A 6 -5.85 -9.17 18.63
CA HIS A 6 -6.16 -10.53 19.06
C HIS A 6 -6.45 -10.69 20.57
N ASP A 7 -6.04 -9.72 21.39
CA ASP A 7 -6.24 -9.72 22.83
C ASP A 7 -7.47 -8.86 23.20
N SER A 8 -8.54 -9.48 23.71
CA SER A 8 -9.80 -8.79 24.04
C SER A 8 -9.60 -7.63 25.02
N LYS A 9 -8.74 -7.80 26.04
CA LYS A 9 -8.44 -6.75 26.99
C LYS A 9 -7.73 -5.58 26.33
N LYS A 10 -6.76 -5.84 25.49
CA LYS A 10 -6.04 -4.79 24.75
C LYS A 10 -6.93 -4.11 23.70
N ARG A 11 -7.88 -4.84 23.09
CA ARG A 11 -8.85 -4.23 22.15
C ARG A 11 -9.65 -3.12 22.83
N SER A 12 -10.20 -3.39 24.02
CA SER A 12 -11.01 -2.41 24.74
C SER A 12 -10.21 -1.18 25.19
N GLU A 13 -8.91 -1.30 25.37
CA GLU A 13 -8.02 -0.22 25.83
C GLU A 13 -7.42 0.60 24.67
N THR A 14 -7.37 0.05 23.45
CA THR A 14 -6.76 0.77 22.32
C THR A 14 -7.67 1.85 21.74
N TRP A 15 -7.12 3.07 21.59
CA TRP A 15 -7.84 4.19 21.00
C TRP A 15 -8.25 3.94 19.54
N ARG A 16 -7.49 3.10 18.81
CA ARG A 16 -7.77 2.77 17.40
C ARG A 16 -9.10 2.06 17.20
N LEU A 17 -9.61 1.36 18.20
CA LEU A 17 -10.90 0.65 18.16
C LEU A 17 -12.02 1.40 18.90
N GLN A 18 -11.79 2.68 19.21
CA GLN A 18 -12.79 3.56 19.85
C GLN A 18 -13.27 4.59 18.80
N PRO A 19 -14.50 4.47 18.28
CA PRO A 19 -15.00 5.33 17.20
C PRO A 19 -15.00 6.83 17.52
N ASP A 20 -15.17 7.17 18.78
CA ASP A 20 -15.11 8.55 19.28
C ASP A 20 -13.73 9.18 19.19
N LYS A 21 -12.68 8.36 19.06
CA LYS A 21 -11.28 8.81 18.97
C LYS A 21 -10.66 8.62 17.58
N SER A 22 -10.98 7.53 16.90
CA SER A 22 -10.36 7.15 15.63
C SER A 22 -11.28 7.29 14.42
N GLY A 23 -12.58 7.62 14.61
CA GLY A 23 -13.57 7.64 13.55
C GLY A 23 -14.24 6.28 13.34
N ILE A 24 -14.92 6.11 12.22
CA ILE A 24 -15.81 4.97 11.96
C ILE A 24 -15.11 3.71 11.40
N SER A 25 -13.83 3.77 11.09
CA SER A 25 -13.07 2.67 10.50
C SER A 25 -11.71 2.53 11.17
N CYS A 26 -11.30 1.30 11.45
CA CYS A 26 -9.98 0.99 11.99
C CYS A 26 -9.02 0.52 10.89
N CYS A 27 -9.25 -0.66 10.33
CA CYS A 27 -8.34 -1.27 9.37
C CYS A 27 -8.29 -0.51 8.04
N ILE A 28 -9.44 -0.27 7.43
CA ILE A 28 -9.50 0.44 6.14
C ILE A 28 -9.12 1.91 6.30
N GLY A 29 -9.55 2.55 7.37
CA GLY A 29 -9.20 3.95 7.68
C GLY A 29 -7.71 4.16 7.97
N ASP A 30 -7.03 3.20 8.57
CA ASP A 30 -5.59 3.26 8.87
C ASP A 30 -4.75 2.79 7.67
N ILE A 31 -4.78 1.49 7.35
CA ILE A 31 -3.90 0.89 6.34
C ILE A 31 -4.51 0.83 4.93
N GLY A 32 -5.83 0.75 4.81
CA GLY A 32 -6.51 0.74 3.52
C GLY A 32 -6.35 2.04 2.73
N THR A 33 -6.32 3.17 3.41
CA THR A 33 -6.10 4.50 2.80
C THR A 33 -4.74 4.61 2.12
N HIS A 34 -3.68 4.00 2.68
CA HIS A 34 -2.37 3.95 2.03
C HIS A 34 -2.40 3.17 0.72
N ALA A 35 -3.14 2.05 0.69
CA ALA A 35 -3.30 1.26 -0.53
C ALA A 35 -4.12 2.01 -1.60
N PHE A 36 -5.14 2.74 -1.17
CA PHE A 36 -5.97 3.57 -2.04
C PHE A 36 -5.15 4.69 -2.70
N ASP A 37 -4.45 5.49 -1.89
CA ASP A 37 -3.57 6.57 -2.35
C ASP A 37 -2.49 6.05 -3.32
N MET A 38 -1.83 4.94 -2.97
CA MET A 38 -0.83 4.31 -3.82
C MET A 38 -1.40 3.92 -5.19
N LEU A 39 -2.62 3.37 -5.25
CA LEU A 39 -3.24 2.99 -6.52
C LEU A 39 -3.53 4.21 -7.40
N GLU A 40 -4.09 5.27 -6.86
CA GLU A 40 -4.33 6.51 -7.61
C GLU A 40 -3.01 7.15 -8.05
N TYR A 41 -2.04 7.25 -7.14
CA TYR A 41 -0.74 7.84 -7.43
C TYR A 41 0.02 7.09 -8.55
N VAL A 42 0.13 5.77 -8.46
CA VAL A 42 0.91 4.98 -9.43
C VAL A 42 0.21 4.86 -10.78
N THR A 43 -1.13 4.79 -10.78
CA THR A 43 -1.90 4.67 -12.03
C THR A 43 -2.20 6.01 -12.69
N GLY A 44 -2.18 7.09 -11.94
CA GLY A 44 -2.66 8.40 -12.38
C GLY A 44 -4.17 8.44 -12.67
N MET A 45 -4.92 7.46 -12.15
CA MET A 45 -6.37 7.34 -12.37
C MET A 45 -7.12 7.60 -11.08
N GLU A 46 -8.24 8.32 -11.18
CA GLU A 46 -9.17 8.52 -10.08
C GLU A 46 -10.15 7.37 -9.94
N VAL A 47 -10.44 6.97 -8.71
CA VAL A 47 -11.51 6.01 -8.41
C VAL A 47 -12.87 6.66 -8.66
N LYS A 48 -13.74 5.98 -9.43
CA LYS A 48 -15.09 6.44 -9.76
C LYS A 48 -16.16 5.77 -8.92
N GLU A 49 -15.98 4.48 -8.66
CA GLU A 49 -16.93 3.67 -7.88
C GLU A 49 -16.15 2.69 -7.00
N LEU A 50 -16.70 2.39 -5.86
CA LEU A 50 -16.20 1.34 -4.98
C LEU A 50 -17.34 0.58 -4.31
N LEU A 51 -17.07 -0.68 -4.00
CA LEU A 51 -17.91 -1.54 -3.17
C LEU A 51 -17.00 -2.19 -2.13
N SER A 52 -17.32 -2.00 -0.85
CA SER A 52 -16.54 -2.55 0.25
C SER A 52 -17.29 -3.67 0.96
N ASP A 53 -16.54 -4.71 1.33
CA ASP A 53 -16.91 -5.75 2.26
C ASP A 53 -15.99 -5.65 3.47
N LEU A 54 -16.54 -5.25 4.61
CA LEU A 54 -15.82 -4.98 5.85
C LEU A 54 -16.12 -6.06 6.87
N ASN A 55 -15.10 -6.55 7.55
CA ASN A 55 -15.24 -7.62 8.53
C ASN A 55 -14.81 -7.16 9.93
N TYR A 56 -15.65 -7.42 10.90
CA TYR A 56 -15.50 -7.03 12.30
C TYR A 56 -14.96 -8.17 13.18
N VAL A 57 -15.09 -9.42 12.74
CA VAL A 57 -14.58 -10.69 13.28
C VAL A 57 -14.88 -10.98 14.74
N TYR A 58 -14.70 -10.03 15.63
CA TYR A 58 -14.88 -10.21 17.08
C TYR A 58 -16.21 -9.61 17.53
N GLU A 59 -16.97 -10.34 18.36
CA GLU A 59 -18.31 -9.92 18.85
C GLU A 59 -18.26 -8.61 19.66
N ASP A 60 -17.17 -8.37 20.36
CA ASP A 60 -16.91 -7.16 21.16
C ASP A 60 -16.33 -5.99 20.37
N ASN A 61 -16.16 -6.15 19.05
CA ASN A 61 -15.56 -5.16 18.19
C ASN A 61 -16.60 -4.53 17.24
N ILE A 62 -16.67 -3.21 17.24
CA ILE A 62 -17.58 -2.43 16.42
C ILE A 62 -16.91 -1.73 15.23
N MET A 63 -15.62 -2.00 15.02
CA MET A 63 -14.85 -1.42 13.92
C MET A 63 -14.24 -2.52 13.06
N ASP A 64 -14.01 -2.22 11.78
CA ASP A 64 -13.41 -3.14 10.84
C ASP A 64 -11.95 -3.48 11.21
N VAL A 65 -11.61 -4.75 11.11
CA VAL A 65 -10.24 -5.28 11.31
C VAL A 65 -9.71 -5.99 10.07
N ASP A 66 -10.55 -6.20 9.09
CA ASP A 66 -10.27 -6.78 7.78
C ASP A 66 -11.28 -6.21 6.76
N GLY A 67 -10.88 -6.05 5.52
CA GLY A 67 -11.79 -5.60 4.48
C GLY A 67 -11.24 -5.79 3.07
N THR A 68 -12.17 -5.94 2.14
CA THR A 68 -11.91 -6.00 0.71
C THR A 68 -12.72 -4.92 0.00
N ILE A 69 -12.08 -4.16 -0.86
CA ILE A 69 -12.71 -3.09 -1.64
C ILE A 69 -12.53 -3.39 -3.13
N LEU A 70 -13.65 -3.55 -3.81
CA LEU A 70 -13.71 -3.59 -5.27
C LEU A 70 -13.74 -2.15 -5.79
N ILE A 71 -12.90 -1.84 -6.78
CA ILE A 71 -12.73 -0.50 -7.31
C ILE A 71 -13.01 -0.49 -8.80
N ARG A 72 -13.64 0.59 -9.28
CA ARG A 72 -13.71 0.95 -10.69
C ARG A 72 -13.07 2.32 -10.92
N PHE A 73 -12.09 2.37 -11.80
CA PHE A 73 -11.53 3.61 -12.34
C PHE A 73 -12.30 4.07 -13.60
N SER A 74 -12.82 3.10 -14.36
CA SER A 74 -13.72 3.28 -15.48
C SER A 74 -14.47 1.96 -15.73
N ASP A 75 -15.38 1.92 -16.69
CA ASP A 75 -16.13 0.70 -17.07
C ASP A 75 -15.24 -0.50 -17.40
N LYS A 76 -14.01 -0.24 -17.86
CA LYS A 76 -13.08 -1.27 -18.32
C LYS A 76 -11.91 -1.54 -17.38
N ILE A 77 -11.69 -0.68 -16.38
CA ILE A 77 -10.53 -0.76 -15.49
C ILE A 77 -11.02 -0.97 -14.07
N LYS A 78 -10.60 -2.08 -13.50
CA LYS A 78 -10.98 -2.51 -12.15
C LYS A 78 -9.74 -2.69 -11.28
N GLY A 79 -9.91 -2.52 -9.98
CA GLY A 79 -8.92 -2.81 -8.96
C GLY A 79 -9.53 -3.50 -7.77
N VAL A 80 -8.67 -4.04 -6.93
CA VAL A 80 -9.03 -4.61 -5.62
C VAL A 80 -8.03 -4.10 -4.61
N ILE A 81 -8.52 -3.62 -3.48
CA ILE A 81 -7.73 -3.41 -2.27
C ILE A 81 -8.17 -4.45 -1.25
N ARG A 82 -7.20 -5.09 -0.62
CA ARG A 82 -7.42 -5.88 0.58
C ARG A 82 -6.52 -5.35 1.68
N ALA A 83 -7.10 -5.09 2.84
CA ALA A 83 -6.36 -4.71 4.03
C ALA A 83 -6.82 -5.58 5.21
N SER A 84 -5.87 -6.02 6.04
CA SER A 84 -6.16 -6.90 7.16
C SER A 84 -5.18 -6.66 8.30
N GLN A 85 -5.70 -6.43 9.50
CA GLN A 85 -4.91 -6.35 10.73
C GLN A 85 -4.85 -7.70 11.48
N ILE A 86 -5.56 -8.71 10.93
CA ILE A 86 -5.70 -10.05 11.53
C ILE A 86 -5.06 -11.17 10.69
N ALA A 87 -4.38 -10.85 9.61
CA ALA A 87 -3.68 -11.82 8.76
C ALA A 87 -2.51 -12.43 9.52
N THR A 88 -2.74 -13.62 10.07
CA THR A 88 -1.76 -14.33 10.92
C THR A 88 -0.50 -14.69 10.13
N GLY A 89 0.66 -14.29 10.64
CA GLY A 89 1.96 -14.57 10.01
C GLY A 89 2.42 -13.49 9.04
N GLU A 90 1.53 -12.60 8.61
CA GLU A 90 1.91 -11.43 7.84
C GLU A 90 2.41 -10.32 8.77
N GLU A 91 3.47 -9.65 8.36
CA GLU A 91 3.96 -8.44 9.00
C GLU A 91 3.40 -7.22 8.25
N ASN A 92 4.17 -6.17 8.06
CA ASN A 92 3.76 -5.02 7.27
C ASN A 92 3.93 -5.32 5.76
N ASN A 93 3.21 -6.30 5.25
CA ASN A 93 3.32 -6.82 3.90
C ASN A 93 2.41 -6.05 2.93
N PHE A 94 2.84 -4.86 2.52
CA PHE A 94 2.16 -4.09 1.49
C PHE A 94 2.67 -4.49 0.11
N THR A 95 1.76 -4.94 -0.76
CA THR A 95 2.07 -5.34 -2.14
C THR A 95 1.19 -4.60 -3.13
N VAL A 96 1.76 -4.24 -4.29
CA VAL A 96 1.03 -3.63 -5.41
C VAL A 96 1.33 -4.42 -6.68
N ALA A 97 0.28 -4.75 -7.43
CA ALA A 97 0.40 -5.37 -8.75
C ALA A 97 -0.53 -4.67 -9.75
N ILE A 98 0.00 -4.31 -10.91
CA ILE A 98 -0.72 -3.63 -11.98
C ILE A 98 -0.50 -4.42 -13.27
N TYR A 99 -1.60 -4.74 -13.96
CA TYR A 99 -1.56 -5.51 -15.19
C TYR A 99 -2.21 -4.73 -16.33
N GLY A 100 -1.48 -4.54 -17.40
CA GLY A 100 -1.94 -3.85 -18.60
C GLY A 100 -1.62 -4.62 -19.87
N LYS A 101 -2.10 -4.14 -21.01
CA LYS A 101 -1.87 -4.75 -22.33
C LYS A 101 -0.40 -4.88 -22.74
N LYS A 102 0.48 -4.03 -22.22
CA LYS A 102 1.91 -3.99 -22.58
C LYS A 102 2.80 -4.76 -21.59
N GLY A 103 2.23 -5.23 -20.49
CA GLY A 103 2.96 -5.90 -19.43
C GLY A 103 2.37 -5.61 -18.06
N GLY A 104 3.03 -6.06 -17.01
CA GLY A 104 2.65 -5.83 -15.63
C GLY A 104 3.82 -5.32 -14.80
N LEU A 105 3.47 -4.71 -13.68
CA LEU A 105 4.41 -4.31 -12.63
C LEU A 105 3.99 -4.94 -11.31
N LYS A 106 4.96 -5.40 -10.52
CA LYS A 106 4.72 -5.87 -9.15
C LYS A 106 5.79 -5.30 -8.23
N TRP A 107 5.37 -4.82 -7.07
CA TRP A 107 6.25 -4.32 -6.03
C TRP A 107 5.79 -4.82 -4.66
N GLU A 108 6.74 -5.03 -3.76
CA GLU A 108 6.51 -5.55 -2.40
C GLU A 108 7.33 -4.75 -1.40
N GLN A 109 6.69 -4.27 -0.36
CA GLN A 109 7.35 -3.46 0.69
C GLN A 109 8.46 -4.23 1.42
N GLN A 110 8.35 -5.56 1.55
CA GLN A 110 9.37 -6.39 2.18
C GLN A 110 10.66 -6.49 1.34
N ASN A 111 10.57 -6.16 0.03
CA ASN A 111 11.71 -6.08 -0.89
C ASN A 111 11.67 -4.76 -1.68
N PRO A 112 11.75 -3.58 -1.01
CA PRO A 112 11.36 -2.30 -1.57
C PRO A 112 12.24 -1.86 -2.75
N ASN A 113 13.46 -2.40 -2.87
CA ASN A 113 14.41 -2.08 -3.93
C ASN A 113 14.21 -2.89 -5.22
N TYR A 114 13.17 -3.71 -5.32
CA TYR A 114 12.90 -4.55 -6.49
C TYR A 114 11.52 -4.24 -7.08
N LEU A 115 11.52 -3.73 -8.31
CA LEU A 115 10.32 -3.62 -9.12
C LEU A 115 10.35 -4.71 -10.20
N TYR A 116 9.39 -5.62 -10.13
CA TYR A 116 9.25 -6.70 -11.09
C TYR A 116 8.46 -6.21 -12.32
N HIS A 117 9.08 -6.32 -13.49
CA HIS A 117 8.44 -6.03 -14.77
C HIS A 117 8.11 -7.32 -15.50
N LEU A 118 6.81 -7.56 -15.65
CA LEU A 118 6.21 -8.74 -16.27
C LEU A 118 5.93 -8.47 -17.74
N SER A 119 6.21 -9.44 -18.61
CA SER A 119 5.97 -9.34 -20.06
C SER A 119 5.58 -10.72 -20.61
N GLU A 120 4.68 -10.76 -21.57
CA GLU A 120 4.34 -12.00 -22.29
C GLU A 120 5.50 -12.52 -23.13
N SER A 121 6.25 -11.63 -23.76
CA SER A 121 7.24 -11.96 -24.78
C SER A 121 8.68 -11.89 -24.28
N ASN A 122 8.92 -11.47 -23.05
CA ASN A 122 10.26 -11.33 -22.49
C ASN A 122 10.35 -11.99 -21.11
N PRO A 123 11.54 -12.47 -20.73
CA PRO A 123 11.77 -12.93 -19.36
C PRO A 123 11.43 -11.87 -18.33
N LEU A 124 11.11 -12.30 -17.12
CA LEU A 124 10.95 -11.43 -15.97
C LEU A 124 12.18 -10.54 -15.79
N ARG A 125 11.96 -9.24 -15.70
CA ARG A 125 13.01 -8.26 -15.38
C ARG A 125 12.80 -7.70 -13.99
N ILE A 126 13.90 -7.55 -13.25
CA ILE A 126 13.93 -6.89 -11.95
C ILE A 126 14.62 -5.55 -12.14
N LEU A 127 13.88 -4.48 -11.95
CA LEU A 127 14.40 -3.11 -11.99
C LEU A 127 14.79 -2.69 -10.57
N LYS A 128 15.98 -2.10 -10.45
CA LYS A 128 16.55 -1.66 -9.16
C LYS A 128 16.79 -0.16 -9.18
N PRO A 129 16.75 0.53 -8.03
CA PRO A 129 17.05 1.96 -7.95
C PRO A 129 18.50 2.28 -8.33
N GLY A 130 18.78 3.53 -8.68
CA GLY A 130 20.10 4.05 -8.94
C GLY A 130 20.71 3.72 -10.31
N HIS A 131 20.06 2.91 -11.14
CA HIS A 131 20.59 2.52 -12.46
C HIS A 131 20.14 3.45 -13.59
N ASP A 132 20.94 3.52 -14.65
CA ASP A 132 20.70 4.41 -15.80
C ASP A 132 19.45 4.09 -16.61
N TYR A 133 18.98 2.86 -16.59
CA TYR A 133 17.72 2.48 -17.25
C TYR A 133 16.47 3.01 -16.55
N ASN A 134 16.59 3.58 -15.36
CA ASN A 134 15.47 4.17 -14.63
C ASN A 134 15.05 5.51 -15.24
N SER A 135 13.76 5.83 -15.09
CA SER A 135 13.22 7.13 -15.49
C SER A 135 13.88 8.28 -14.70
N ASN A 136 13.80 9.49 -15.23
CA ASN A 136 14.30 10.67 -14.51
C ASN A 136 13.61 10.86 -13.16
N PHE A 137 12.32 10.58 -13.08
CA PHE A 137 11.57 10.64 -11.84
C PHE A 137 12.14 9.67 -10.77
N ALA A 138 12.40 8.42 -11.15
CA ALA A 138 13.01 7.44 -10.25
C ALA A 138 14.43 7.85 -9.82
N LYS A 139 15.24 8.39 -10.76
CA LYS A 139 16.61 8.87 -10.46
C LYS A 139 16.61 10.02 -9.45
N ILE A 140 15.69 10.98 -9.57
CA ILE A 140 15.57 12.11 -8.62
C ILE A 140 15.18 11.61 -7.23
N SER A 141 14.32 10.60 -7.17
CA SER A 141 13.83 10.02 -5.91
C SER A 141 14.85 9.09 -5.23
N THR A 142 15.84 8.58 -5.97
CA THR A 142 16.90 7.72 -5.44
C THR A 142 18.06 8.58 -4.92
N LYS A 143 18.54 8.29 -3.72
CA LYS A 143 19.61 9.04 -3.04
C LYS A 143 20.94 8.31 -3.04
N LEU A 144 20.91 6.98 -3.04
CA LEU A 144 22.10 6.14 -2.93
C LEU A 144 22.52 5.59 -4.31
N PRO A 145 23.82 5.34 -4.52
CA PRO A 145 24.30 4.73 -5.74
C PRO A 145 23.82 3.28 -5.88
N PRO A 146 23.87 2.71 -7.11
CA PRO A 146 23.47 1.33 -7.36
C PRO A 146 24.10 0.34 -6.38
N GLY A 147 23.34 -0.64 -5.92
CA GLY A 147 23.80 -1.65 -4.97
C GLY A 147 23.68 -1.27 -3.50
N HIS A 148 23.25 -0.05 -3.18
CA HIS A 148 22.96 0.39 -1.83
C HIS A 148 21.45 0.40 -1.64
N PRO A 149 20.90 -0.38 -0.66
CA PRO A 149 19.47 -0.44 -0.43
C PRO A 149 18.95 0.84 0.20
N GLU A 150 17.81 1.31 -0.32
CA GLU A 150 17.02 2.38 0.28
C GLU A 150 15.77 1.80 0.93
N GLY A 151 15.19 2.49 1.90
CA GLY A 151 14.04 2.03 2.63
C GLY A 151 13.15 3.16 3.14
N MET A 152 12.45 2.90 4.24
CA MET A 152 11.46 3.80 4.80
C MET A 152 12.02 5.20 5.11
N PHE A 153 13.23 5.30 5.65
CA PHE A 153 13.82 6.61 5.99
C PHE A 153 14.11 7.44 4.75
N ASP A 154 14.56 6.82 3.66
CA ASP A 154 14.82 7.51 2.39
C ASP A 154 13.50 7.99 1.76
N SER A 155 12.44 7.20 1.86
CA SER A 155 11.10 7.58 1.43
C SER A 155 10.56 8.78 2.23
N MET A 156 10.71 8.78 3.54
CA MET A 156 10.36 9.92 4.42
C MET A 156 11.17 11.16 4.06
N ALA A 157 12.48 11.02 3.81
CA ALA A 157 13.33 12.12 3.38
C ALA A 157 12.86 12.75 2.06
N ASN A 158 12.36 11.94 1.12
CA ASN A 158 11.80 12.45 -0.13
C ASN A 158 10.53 13.29 0.10
N ILE A 159 9.67 12.89 1.03
CA ILE A 159 8.48 13.67 1.41
C ILE A 159 8.89 15.03 1.99
N TYR A 160 9.78 15.05 2.98
CA TYR A 160 10.26 16.31 3.58
C TYR A 160 10.97 17.21 2.57
N TYR A 161 11.74 16.62 1.65
CA TYR A 161 12.39 17.36 0.58
C TYR A 161 11.37 18.00 -0.37
N GLY A 162 10.30 17.27 -0.71
CA GLY A 162 9.19 17.80 -1.51
C GLY A 162 8.55 19.02 -0.83
N VAL A 163 8.16 18.90 0.44
CA VAL A 163 7.57 20.01 1.22
C VAL A 163 8.50 21.21 1.30
N ALA A 164 9.79 20.99 1.55
CA ALA A 164 10.77 22.08 1.67
C ALA A 164 11.01 22.86 0.37
N ARG A 165 10.65 22.29 -0.79
CA ARG A 165 10.75 22.97 -2.09
C ARG A 165 9.55 23.85 -2.43
N GLU A 166 8.42 23.64 -1.77
CA GLU A 166 7.19 24.40 -1.99
C GLU A 166 7.06 25.59 -1.05
N ILE A 167 7.94 25.71 -0.04
CA ILE A 167 8.04 26.84 0.89
C ILE A 167 9.07 27.85 0.37
#